data_ef900267528857e1f4402fad9cc74234
#
_entry.id   ef900267528857e1f4402fad9cc74234
#
_cell.length_a   1.000
_cell.length_b   1.000
_cell.length_c   1.000
_cell.angle_alpha   90.00
_cell.angle_beta   90.00
_cell.angle_gamma   90.00
#
_symmetry.space_group_name_H-M   'P 1'
#
loop_
_entity.id
_entity.type
_entity.pdbx_description
1 polymer ?
#
loop_
_entity_poly.entity_id
_entity_poly.type
_entity_poly.pdbx_seq_one_letter_code
_entity_poly.pdbx_strand_id
1 'polypeptide(L)'
;MRQLLLTTALWTISAVPVFAQDPVKVDPKHYKVELENEQVRVLRISYGPGEKSVMHEHPASVAVFLTDGQVKFTLPDGKTRQVPAKAGATVWEAGGKHLPENVGDKPFELILVELKSKPTTGK
;
A
#
# COMPACT_ATOMS: atom_id res chain seq x y z
N MET A 1 43.78 39.57 23.38
CA MET A 1 42.43 39.41 22.77
C MET A 1 42.36 38.06 22.08
N ARG A 2 41.63 37.11 22.65
CA ARG A 2 41.40 35.81 22.04
C ARG A 2 40.07 35.87 21.28
N GLN A 3 40.13 35.81 19.95
CA GLN A 3 38.93 35.64 19.13
C GLN A 3 38.44 34.20 19.24
N LEU A 4 37.23 34.02 19.80
CA LEU A 4 36.51 32.77 19.72
C LEU A 4 35.88 32.66 18.33
N LEU A 5 36.39 31.73 17.51
CA LEU A 5 35.73 31.32 16.28
C LEU A 5 34.60 30.38 16.65
N LEU A 6 33.36 30.84 16.62
CA LEU A 6 32.17 29.97 16.66
C LEU A 6 32.04 29.28 15.28
N THR A 7 32.40 28.06 15.21
CA THR A 7 32.06 27.20 14.08
C THR A 7 30.62 26.73 14.24
N THR A 8 29.70 27.37 13.53
CA THR A 8 28.32 26.88 13.37
C THR A 8 28.34 25.63 12.46
N ALA A 9 28.21 24.47 13.07
CA ALA A 9 28.00 23.25 12.32
C ALA A 9 26.56 23.28 11.71
N LEU A 10 26.45 23.49 10.41
CA LEU A 10 25.21 23.30 9.67
C LEU A 10 24.90 21.79 9.62
N TRP A 11 23.96 21.37 10.39
CA TRP A 11 23.38 20.03 10.24
C TRP A 11 22.46 20.06 9.01
N THR A 12 22.94 19.58 7.90
CA THR A 12 22.10 19.30 6.73
C THR A 12 21.25 18.08 7.05
N ILE A 13 19.99 18.30 7.40
CA ILE A 13 19.01 17.22 7.46
C ILE A 13 18.78 16.79 6.02
N SER A 14 19.47 15.74 5.60
CA SER A 14 19.15 15.04 4.35
C SER A 14 17.77 14.44 4.52
N ALA A 15 16.74 15.05 3.95
CA ALA A 15 15.43 14.44 3.81
C ALA A 15 15.61 13.22 2.88
N VAL A 16 15.78 12.03 3.49
CA VAL A 16 15.69 10.78 2.75
C VAL A 16 14.27 10.72 2.21
N PRO A 17 14.05 10.63 0.90
CA PRO A 17 12.70 10.46 0.38
C PRO A 17 12.14 9.18 0.99
N VAL A 18 11.11 9.32 1.80
CA VAL A 18 10.34 8.18 2.29
C VAL A 18 9.55 7.69 1.08
N PHE A 19 10.16 6.77 0.31
CA PHE A 19 9.41 6.05 -0.69
C PHE A 19 8.30 5.31 0.05
N ALA A 20 7.05 5.57 -0.38
CA ALA A 20 5.92 4.79 0.06
C ALA A 20 6.24 3.30 -0.08
N GLN A 21 6.00 2.52 0.97
CA GLN A 21 6.33 1.10 0.98
C GLN A 21 5.46 0.37 -0.05
N ASP A 22 6.08 -0.09 -1.13
CA ASP A 22 5.43 -0.87 -2.17
C ASP A 22 5.10 -2.28 -1.63
N PRO A 23 3.83 -2.69 -1.63
CA PRO A 23 3.43 -3.99 -1.10
C PRO A 23 4.13 -5.17 -1.76
N VAL A 24 4.42 -5.10 -3.06
CA VAL A 24 5.13 -6.17 -3.77
C VAL A 24 6.56 -6.35 -3.25
N LYS A 25 7.18 -5.27 -2.78
CA LYS A 25 8.54 -5.29 -2.22
C LYS A 25 8.56 -5.69 -0.75
N VAL A 26 7.61 -5.18 0.05
CA VAL A 26 7.61 -5.40 1.50
C VAL A 26 6.84 -6.63 1.93
N ASP A 27 5.94 -7.14 1.08
CA ASP A 27 5.12 -8.33 1.35
C ASP A 27 4.89 -9.18 0.10
N PRO A 28 5.96 -9.73 -0.50
CA PRO A 28 5.84 -10.52 -1.73
C PRO A 28 5.09 -11.84 -1.54
N LYS A 29 4.89 -12.27 -0.30
CA LYS A 29 4.08 -13.45 0.02
C LYS A 29 2.62 -13.26 -0.41
N HIS A 30 2.06 -12.07 -0.14
CA HIS A 30 0.64 -11.78 -0.37
C HIS A 30 0.37 -11.04 -1.68
N TYR A 31 1.37 -10.33 -2.23
CA TYR A 31 1.21 -9.43 -3.39
C TYR A 31 2.07 -9.87 -4.58
N LYS A 32 1.42 -10.24 -5.67
CA LYS A 32 2.10 -10.65 -6.91
C LYS A 32 1.64 -9.82 -8.08
N VAL A 33 2.59 -9.33 -8.88
CA VAL A 33 2.28 -8.63 -10.14
C VAL A 33 1.84 -9.65 -11.17
N GLU A 34 0.64 -9.50 -11.71
CA GLU A 34 0.14 -10.31 -12.82
C GLU A 34 0.33 -9.63 -14.18
N LEU A 35 0.16 -8.31 -14.20
CA LEU A 35 0.30 -7.51 -15.40
C LEU A 35 0.73 -6.11 -15.01
N GLU A 36 1.60 -5.52 -15.80
CA GLU A 36 2.02 -4.14 -15.64
C GLU A 36 2.29 -3.49 -16.99
N ASN A 37 1.81 -2.27 -17.19
CA ASN A 37 2.09 -1.44 -18.35
C ASN A 37 2.18 0.03 -17.91
N GLU A 38 2.20 0.97 -18.84
CA GLU A 38 2.31 2.40 -18.54
C GLU A 38 1.09 2.98 -17.80
N GLN A 39 -0.05 2.29 -17.85
CA GLN A 39 -1.34 2.80 -17.35
C GLN A 39 -1.74 2.17 -16.03
N VAL A 40 -1.46 0.87 -15.86
CA VAL A 40 -1.91 0.10 -14.69
C VAL A 40 -0.84 -0.89 -14.23
N ARG A 41 -0.91 -1.24 -12.95
CA ARG A 41 -0.27 -2.42 -12.39
C ARG A 41 -1.36 -3.28 -11.76
N VAL A 42 -1.49 -4.51 -12.23
CA VAL A 42 -2.48 -5.47 -11.74
C VAL A 42 -1.82 -6.43 -10.78
N LEU A 43 -2.31 -6.45 -9.54
CA LEU A 43 -1.83 -7.33 -8.49
C LEU A 43 -2.86 -8.42 -8.20
N ARG A 44 -2.37 -9.66 -8.04
CA ARG A 44 -3.10 -10.71 -7.36
C ARG A 44 -2.72 -10.69 -5.89
N ILE A 45 -3.73 -10.64 -5.03
CA ILE A 45 -3.56 -10.55 -3.59
C ILE A 45 -4.26 -11.73 -2.93
N SER A 46 -3.55 -12.45 -2.07
CA SER A 46 -4.06 -13.66 -1.39
C SER A 46 -3.64 -13.66 0.07
N TYR A 47 -4.60 -13.94 0.95
CA TYR A 47 -4.38 -14.06 2.39
C TYR A 47 -5.02 -15.34 2.93
N GLY A 48 -4.24 -16.15 3.63
CA GLY A 48 -4.81 -17.24 4.43
C GLY A 48 -5.51 -16.72 5.70
N PRO A 49 -6.27 -17.59 6.40
CA PRO A 49 -6.96 -17.21 7.63
C PRO A 49 -5.98 -16.67 8.68
N GLY A 50 -6.30 -15.52 9.28
CA GLY A 50 -5.48 -14.88 10.32
C GLY A 50 -4.20 -14.24 9.81
N GLU A 51 -3.87 -14.34 8.52
CA GLU A 51 -2.69 -13.69 7.97
C GLU A 51 -2.88 -12.18 7.85
N LYS A 52 -1.83 -11.45 8.15
CA LYS A 52 -1.79 -9.99 7.98
C LYS A 52 -0.53 -9.55 7.25
N SER A 53 -0.62 -8.42 6.60
CA SER A 53 0.47 -7.78 5.91
C SER A 53 1.35 -6.93 6.85
N VAL A 54 2.12 -6.06 6.27
CA VAL A 54 2.78 -4.93 6.92
C VAL A 54 2.17 -3.64 6.39
N MET A 55 2.36 -2.52 7.08
CA MET A 55 1.91 -1.23 6.60
C MET A 55 2.56 -0.94 5.25
N HIS A 56 1.72 -0.65 4.23
CA HIS A 56 2.17 -0.34 2.88
C HIS A 56 1.22 0.65 2.22
N GLU A 57 1.54 1.09 1.02
CA GLU A 57 0.77 2.11 0.30
C GLU A 57 0.40 1.65 -1.10
N HIS A 58 -0.82 1.95 -1.50
CA HIS A 58 -1.31 1.82 -2.87
C HIS A 58 -1.68 3.18 -3.46
N PRO A 59 -1.52 3.37 -4.76
CA PRO A 59 -2.19 4.46 -5.45
C PRO A 59 -3.70 4.20 -5.56
N ALA A 60 -4.43 5.13 -6.16
CA ALA A 60 -5.83 4.90 -6.49
C ALA A 60 -6.00 3.60 -7.30
N SER A 61 -6.98 2.80 -6.93
CA SER A 61 -7.10 1.43 -7.41
C SER A 61 -8.56 0.97 -7.50
N VAL A 62 -8.79 -0.06 -8.29
CA VAL A 62 -10.03 -0.84 -8.30
C VAL A 62 -9.74 -2.24 -7.77
N ALA A 63 -10.41 -2.63 -6.71
CA ALA A 63 -10.37 -3.98 -6.16
C ALA A 63 -11.51 -4.82 -6.74
N VAL A 64 -11.20 -6.03 -7.18
CA VAL A 64 -12.19 -7.03 -7.62
C VAL A 64 -12.02 -8.28 -6.77
N PHE A 65 -12.97 -8.56 -5.89
CA PHE A 65 -12.90 -9.73 -5.03
C PHE A 65 -13.23 -11.00 -5.81
N LEU A 66 -12.37 -12.01 -5.69
CA LEU A 66 -12.56 -13.30 -6.33
C LEU A 66 -13.27 -14.28 -5.39
N THR A 67 -13.13 -14.08 -4.08
CA THR A 67 -13.74 -14.92 -3.05
C THR A 67 -14.40 -14.05 -1.99
N ASP A 68 -15.30 -14.65 -1.21
CA ASP A 68 -15.81 -14.02 0.03
C ASP A 68 -14.69 -13.93 1.08
N GLY A 69 -14.80 -13.00 2.01
CA GLY A 69 -13.85 -12.85 3.10
C GLY A 69 -14.22 -11.74 4.07
N GLN A 70 -13.38 -11.59 5.08
CA GLN A 70 -13.47 -10.50 6.07
C GLN A 70 -12.09 -9.86 6.20
N VAL A 71 -11.98 -8.61 5.86
CA VAL A 71 -10.71 -7.87 5.87
C VAL A 71 -10.77 -6.76 6.92
N LYS A 72 -9.79 -6.73 7.80
CA LYS A 72 -9.57 -5.60 8.70
C LYS A 72 -8.41 -4.77 8.18
N PHE A 73 -8.64 -3.48 8.02
CA PHE A 73 -7.60 -2.51 7.70
C PHE A 73 -7.21 -1.72 8.94
N THR A 74 -5.93 -1.66 9.24
CA THR A 74 -5.37 -0.73 10.22
C THR A 74 -4.76 0.45 9.48
N LEU A 75 -5.15 1.67 9.86
CA LEU A 75 -4.66 2.92 9.28
C LEU A 75 -3.42 3.43 10.04
N PRO A 76 -2.65 4.39 9.48
CA PRO A 76 -1.45 4.91 10.15
C PRO A 76 -1.70 5.53 11.52
N ASP A 77 -2.89 6.06 11.77
CA ASP A 77 -3.31 6.62 13.07
C ASP A 77 -3.74 5.54 14.10
N GLY A 78 -3.67 4.26 13.72
CA GLY A 78 -4.08 3.13 14.55
C GLY A 78 -5.57 2.81 14.51
N LYS A 79 -6.40 3.62 13.85
CA LYS A 79 -7.82 3.30 13.65
C LYS A 79 -7.97 2.09 12.74
N THR A 80 -9.02 1.31 12.99
CA THR A 80 -9.31 0.12 12.21
C THR A 80 -10.65 0.22 11.51
N ARG A 81 -10.75 -0.42 10.35
CA ARG A 81 -11.97 -0.55 9.58
C ARG A 81 -12.11 -2.01 9.13
N GLN A 82 -13.24 -2.62 9.40
CA GLN A 82 -13.53 -3.98 8.93
C GLN A 82 -14.47 -3.93 7.75
N VAL A 83 -14.16 -4.65 6.68
CA VAL A 83 -14.89 -4.65 5.42
C VAL A 83 -15.20 -6.09 5.03
N PRO A 84 -16.49 -6.44 4.80
CA PRO A 84 -16.83 -7.73 4.20
C PRO A 84 -16.41 -7.71 2.72
N ALA A 85 -15.73 -8.76 2.29
CA ALA A 85 -15.45 -9.02 0.90
C ALA A 85 -16.51 -9.98 0.35
N LYS A 86 -17.05 -9.70 -0.82
CA LYS A 86 -18.00 -10.53 -1.54
C LYS A 86 -17.45 -10.90 -2.89
N ALA A 87 -17.43 -12.20 -3.22
CA ALA A 87 -17.00 -12.67 -4.53
C ALA A 87 -17.74 -11.93 -5.66
N GLY A 88 -17.00 -11.40 -6.63
CA GLY A 88 -17.50 -10.62 -7.74
C GLY A 88 -17.76 -9.12 -7.43
N ALA A 89 -17.63 -8.68 -6.19
CA ALA A 89 -17.76 -7.27 -5.85
C ALA A 89 -16.57 -6.46 -6.32
N THR A 90 -16.83 -5.22 -6.73
CA THR A 90 -15.81 -4.24 -7.11
C THR A 90 -15.86 -3.05 -6.14
N VAL A 91 -14.68 -2.58 -5.73
CA VAL A 91 -14.55 -1.47 -4.79
C VAL A 91 -13.53 -0.47 -5.33
N TRP A 92 -13.87 0.81 -5.26
CA TRP A 92 -12.92 1.88 -5.51
C TRP A 92 -12.11 2.16 -4.24
N GLU A 93 -10.80 2.18 -4.38
CA GLU A 93 -9.87 2.57 -3.32
C GLU A 93 -9.17 3.87 -3.74
N ALA A 94 -9.30 4.90 -2.92
CA ALA A 94 -8.73 6.22 -3.22
C ALA A 94 -7.19 6.24 -3.16
N GLY A 95 -6.59 5.21 -2.60
CA GLY A 95 -5.17 5.14 -2.32
C GLY A 95 -4.84 5.54 -0.89
N GLY A 96 -3.59 5.35 -0.50
CA GLY A 96 -3.09 5.65 0.84
C GLY A 96 -2.45 4.45 1.51
N LYS A 97 -2.08 4.65 2.78
CA LYS A 97 -1.40 3.64 3.59
C LYS A 97 -2.39 2.84 4.42
N HIS A 98 -2.17 1.54 4.46
CA HIS A 98 -2.95 0.65 5.31
C HIS A 98 -2.18 -0.64 5.63
N LEU A 99 -2.69 -1.38 6.63
CA LEU A 99 -2.24 -2.71 6.98
C LEU A 99 -3.46 -3.64 6.95
N PRO A 100 -3.59 -4.49 5.91
CA PRO A 100 -4.69 -5.46 5.81
C PRO A 100 -4.44 -6.72 6.62
N GLU A 101 -5.51 -7.30 7.12
CA GLU A 101 -5.52 -8.57 7.84
C GLU A 101 -6.76 -9.38 7.46
N ASN A 102 -6.58 -10.66 7.18
CA ASN A 102 -7.70 -11.59 7.03
C ASN A 102 -8.19 -12.01 8.42
N VAL A 103 -9.32 -11.49 8.84
CA VAL A 103 -9.95 -11.81 10.15
C VAL A 103 -11.02 -12.89 10.03
N GLY A 104 -11.20 -13.46 8.83
CA GLY A 104 -12.09 -14.59 8.60
C GLY A 104 -11.40 -15.95 8.85
N ASP A 105 -12.17 -17.01 8.70
CA ASP A 105 -11.74 -18.39 8.91
C ASP A 105 -11.37 -19.13 7.59
N LYS A 106 -11.44 -18.41 6.46
CA LYS A 106 -11.14 -18.94 5.12
C LYS A 106 -10.13 -18.04 4.40
N PRO A 107 -9.35 -18.58 3.47
CA PRO A 107 -8.53 -17.75 2.59
C PRO A 107 -9.40 -16.83 1.74
N PHE A 108 -8.91 -15.64 1.43
CA PHE A 108 -9.54 -14.80 0.43
C PHE A 108 -8.53 -14.36 -0.62
N GLU A 109 -9.05 -13.99 -1.78
CA GLU A 109 -8.28 -13.58 -2.94
C GLU A 109 -8.98 -12.46 -3.69
N LEU A 110 -8.20 -11.51 -4.18
CA LEU A 110 -8.70 -10.39 -4.98
C LEU A 110 -7.69 -9.97 -6.05
N ILE A 111 -8.19 -9.30 -7.07
CA ILE A 111 -7.39 -8.56 -8.04
C ILE A 111 -7.46 -7.08 -7.69
N LEU A 112 -6.31 -6.44 -7.62
CA LEU A 112 -6.20 -5.00 -7.45
C LEU A 112 -5.61 -4.38 -8.71
N VAL A 113 -6.38 -3.49 -9.35
CA VAL A 113 -5.92 -2.72 -10.50
C VAL A 113 -5.45 -1.35 -10.00
N GLU A 114 -4.15 -1.18 -9.83
CA GLU A 114 -3.54 0.08 -9.46
C GLU A 114 -3.42 1.00 -10.67
N LEU A 115 -3.90 2.22 -10.55
CA LEU A 115 -3.80 3.22 -11.61
C LEU A 115 -2.46 3.94 -11.51
N LYS A 116 -1.73 4.01 -12.62
CA LYS A 116 -0.52 4.82 -12.72
C LYS A 116 -0.89 6.25 -13.11
N SER A 117 -0.33 7.22 -12.41
CA SER A 117 -0.45 8.61 -12.83
C SER A 117 0.21 8.80 -14.19
N LYS A 118 -0.49 9.44 -15.14
CA LYS A 118 0.12 9.81 -16.42
C LYS A 118 1.31 10.73 -16.15
N PRO A 119 2.45 10.54 -16.84
CA PRO A 119 3.50 11.58 -16.83
C PRO A 119 2.86 12.89 -17.28
N THR A 120 3.02 13.94 -16.47
CA THR A 120 2.68 15.30 -16.90
C THR A 120 3.63 15.65 -18.04
N THR A 121 3.18 15.50 -19.27
CA THR A 121 3.87 16.13 -20.40
C THR A 121 3.72 17.63 -20.22
N GLY A 122 4.76 18.26 -19.67
CA GLY A 122 4.82 19.72 -19.66
C GLY A 122 4.67 20.24 -21.07
N LYS A 123 3.68 21.08 -21.29
CA LYS A 123 3.63 21.91 -22.47
C LYS A 123 4.63 23.05 -22.34
#